data_6be11c7c708f898595f9dcd9d68646b5
#
_entry.id   6be11c7c708f898595f9dcd9d68646b5
#
_cell.length_a   1.000
_cell.length_b   1.000
_cell.length_c   1.000
_cell.angle_alpha   90.00
_cell.angle_beta   90.00
_cell.angle_gamma   90.00
#
_symmetry.space_group_name_H-M   'P 1'
#
loop_
_entity.id
_entity.type
_entity.pdbx_description
1 polymer ?
#
loop_
_entity_poly.entity_id
_entity_poly.type
_entity_poly.pdbx_seq_one_letter_code
_entity_poly.pdbx_strand_id
1 'polypeptide(L)'
;MKASVREEITITAAESPEEIAAIRELFREYAEGLGFSLCFQGFQDELATLPGRYAPPAGRLLLARYAGRAAGCGALRPLETGICEMKRLYVRPEARGQKLGFLLAERLIADARVIGYDFMRLDTVPAQMADANRLYRSLGFYEIPAYCNNPQPEVSYLELPLR
;
A
#
# COMPACT_ATOMS: atom_id res chain seq x y z
N MET A 1 16.16 36.16 4.34
CA MET A 1 15.79 34.90 3.61
C MET A 1 15.24 33.89 4.61
N LYS A 2 13.98 33.57 4.51
CA LYS A 2 13.47 32.42 5.25
C LYS A 2 13.95 31.17 4.53
N ALA A 3 14.78 30.36 5.19
CA ALA A 3 15.08 29.04 4.72
C ALA A 3 13.76 28.28 4.56
N SER A 4 13.47 27.77 3.36
CA SER A 4 12.36 26.86 3.15
C SER A 4 12.66 25.60 3.97
N VAL A 5 11.99 25.46 5.08
CA VAL A 5 12.02 24.20 5.82
C VAL A 5 11.30 23.19 4.92
N ARG A 6 12.05 22.33 4.26
CA ARG A 6 11.44 21.18 3.58
C ARG A 6 10.76 20.35 4.66
N GLU A 7 9.44 20.30 4.58
CA GLU A 7 8.68 19.47 5.50
C GLU A 7 9.16 18.03 5.38
N GLU A 8 9.50 17.44 6.49
CA GLU A 8 10.16 16.14 6.53
C GLU A 8 9.17 15.01 6.23
N ILE A 9 9.58 14.12 5.34
CA ILE A 9 8.87 12.87 5.05
C ILE A 9 9.62 11.73 5.72
N THR A 10 8.90 10.92 6.51
CA THR A 10 9.44 9.69 7.09
C THR A 10 8.54 8.51 6.72
N ILE A 11 9.15 7.36 6.47
CA ILE A 11 8.45 6.09 6.26
C ILE A 11 9.04 5.07 7.21
N THR A 12 8.23 4.52 8.09
CA THR A 12 8.65 3.57 9.11
C THR A 12 7.70 2.37 9.17
N ALA A 13 8.21 1.24 9.65
CA ALA A 13 7.36 0.11 9.99
C ALA A 13 6.44 0.49 11.16
N ALA A 14 5.16 0.18 11.05
CA ALA A 14 4.20 0.42 12.13
C ALA A 14 4.27 -0.73 13.13
N GLU A 15 4.68 -0.44 14.35
CA GLU A 15 4.92 -1.46 15.40
C GLU A 15 4.20 -1.13 16.71
N SER A 16 4.24 0.12 17.14
CA SER A 16 3.61 0.53 18.41
C SER A 16 2.08 0.52 18.32
N PRO A 17 1.38 0.41 19.48
CA PRO A 17 -0.08 0.53 19.50
C PRO A 17 -0.60 1.81 18.85
N GLU A 18 0.10 2.93 19.03
CA GLU A 18 -0.26 4.23 18.44
C GLU A 18 -0.08 4.21 16.93
N GLU A 19 0.99 3.60 16.42
CA GLU A 19 1.24 3.47 14.98
C GLU A 19 0.21 2.54 14.33
N ILE A 20 -0.12 1.43 14.98
CA ILE A 20 -1.16 0.51 14.50
C ILE A 20 -2.53 1.21 14.48
N ALA A 21 -2.84 2.02 15.49
CA ALA A 21 -4.08 2.82 15.51
C ALA A 21 -4.12 3.80 14.34
N ALA A 22 -3.01 4.48 14.03
CA ALA A 22 -2.90 5.37 12.89
C ALA A 22 -3.11 4.61 11.55
N ILE A 23 -2.52 3.44 11.41
CA ILE A 23 -2.71 2.57 10.23
C ILE A 23 -4.19 2.18 10.09
N ARG A 24 -4.83 1.78 11.18
CA ARG A 24 -6.24 1.38 11.16
C ARG A 24 -7.12 2.52 10.66
N GLU A 25 -6.86 3.74 11.08
CA GLU A 25 -7.57 4.92 10.60
C GLU A 25 -7.31 5.18 9.12
N LEU A 26 -6.07 5.11 8.68
CA LEU A 26 -5.71 5.28 7.27
C LEU A 26 -6.36 4.21 6.38
N PHE A 27 -6.45 2.98 6.85
CA PHE A 27 -7.14 1.90 6.13
C PHE A 27 -8.64 2.19 6.00
N ARG A 28 -9.27 2.73 7.05
CA ARG A 28 -10.68 3.15 7.00
C ARG A 28 -10.89 4.26 5.97
N GLU A 29 -10.02 5.27 5.97
CA GLU A 29 -10.08 6.38 4.99
C GLU A 29 -9.90 5.85 3.57
N TYR A 30 -8.96 4.93 3.37
CA TYR A 30 -8.76 4.25 2.08
C TYR A 30 -10.04 3.56 1.61
N ALA A 31 -10.65 2.77 2.46
CA ALA A 31 -11.88 2.04 2.15
C ALA A 31 -13.05 2.97 1.83
N GLU A 32 -13.22 4.05 2.61
CA GLU A 32 -14.28 5.05 2.38
C GLU A 32 -14.11 5.76 1.04
N GLY A 33 -12.87 6.01 0.61
CA GLY A 33 -12.57 6.68 -0.66
C GLY A 33 -12.78 5.84 -1.91
N LEU A 34 -12.93 4.51 -1.76
CA LEU A 34 -13.04 3.61 -2.91
C LEU A 34 -14.40 3.64 -3.62
N GLY A 35 -15.47 4.01 -2.90
CA GLY A 35 -16.82 3.98 -3.44
C GLY A 35 -17.43 2.58 -3.57
N PHE A 36 -16.76 1.54 -3.04
CA PHE A 36 -17.27 0.18 -2.95
C PHE A 36 -16.76 -0.49 -1.67
N SER A 37 -17.44 -1.56 -1.25
CA SER A 37 -17.10 -2.26 -0.01
C SER A 37 -15.90 -3.21 -0.19
N LEU A 38 -15.03 -3.28 0.81
CA LEU A 38 -13.95 -4.28 0.91
C LEU A 38 -14.36 -5.52 1.72
N CYS A 39 -15.64 -5.70 2.04
CA CYS A 39 -16.12 -6.86 2.81
C CYS A 39 -15.74 -8.19 2.17
N PHE A 40 -15.68 -8.27 0.83
CA PHE A 40 -15.27 -9.48 0.11
C PHE A 40 -13.79 -9.86 0.37
N GLN A 41 -12.98 -8.96 0.92
CA GLN A 41 -11.59 -9.22 1.29
C GLN A 41 -11.42 -9.50 2.78
N GLY A 42 -12.50 -9.59 3.57
CA GLY A 42 -12.41 -9.76 5.03
C GLY A 42 -11.84 -8.51 5.72
N PHE A 43 -12.18 -7.32 5.23
CA PHE A 43 -11.58 -6.06 5.68
C PHE A 43 -11.79 -5.77 7.17
N GLN A 44 -12.95 -6.11 7.73
CA GLN A 44 -13.22 -5.88 9.15
C GLN A 44 -12.30 -6.73 10.05
N ASP A 45 -12.08 -8.00 9.67
CA ASP A 45 -11.15 -8.88 10.38
C ASP A 45 -9.71 -8.38 10.23
N GLU A 46 -9.34 -7.89 9.05
CA GLU A 46 -8.03 -7.28 8.81
C GLU A 46 -7.77 -6.11 9.76
N LEU A 47 -8.73 -5.19 9.88
CA LEU A 47 -8.63 -4.05 10.80
C LEU A 47 -8.49 -4.50 12.25
N ALA A 48 -9.25 -5.52 12.65
CA ALA A 48 -9.27 -6.01 14.02
C ALA A 48 -7.96 -6.71 14.42
N THR A 49 -7.26 -7.32 13.45
CA THR A 49 -6.12 -8.19 13.70
C THR A 49 -4.77 -7.61 13.25
N LEU A 50 -4.71 -6.33 12.86
CA LEU A 50 -3.46 -5.69 12.46
C LEU A 50 -2.35 -5.91 13.50
N PRO A 51 -1.11 -6.21 13.07
CA PRO A 51 -0.62 -6.25 11.69
C PRO A 51 -0.97 -7.52 10.89
N GLY A 52 -1.44 -8.59 11.52
CA GLY A 52 -1.88 -9.83 10.88
C GLY A 52 -0.88 -10.35 9.85
N ARG A 53 -1.34 -10.56 8.61
CA ARG A 53 -0.49 -11.05 7.51
C ARG A 53 0.54 -10.04 7.01
N TYR A 54 0.44 -8.78 7.41
CA TYR A 54 1.44 -7.75 7.10
C TYR A 54 2.61 -7.73 8.08
N ALA A 55 2.59 -8.59 9.09
CA ALA A 55 3.65 -8.66 10.09
C ALA A 55 4.96 -9.18 9.49
N PRO A 56 6.13 -8.65 9.94
CA PRO A 56 7.41 -9.24 9.58
C PRO A 56 7.53 -10.67 10.15
N PRO A 57 8.40 -11.53 9.60
CA PRO A 57 9.38 -11.23 8.56
C PRO A 57 8.84 -11.27 7.13
N ALA A 58 7.69 -11.90 6.89
CA ALA A 58 7.17 -12.13 5.54
C ALA A 58 6.38 -10.95 4.98
N GLY A 59 5.82 -10.11 5.84
CA GLY A 59 5.04 -8.95 5.48
C GLY A 59 5.69 -7.63 5.88
N ARG A 60 5.07 -6.54 5.47
CA ARG A 60 5.43 -5.17 5.90
C ARG A 60 4.16 -4.34 6.05
N LEU A 61 4.17 -3.48 7.05
CA LEU A 61 3.12 -2.51 7.30
C LEU A 61 3.81 -1.15 7.53
N LEU A 62 3.68 -0.26 6.56
CA LEU A 62 4.42 1.00 6.56
C LEU A 62 3.51 2.19 6.86
N LEU A 63 4.00 3.08 7.70
CA LEU A 63 3.39 4.36 8.01
C LEU A 63 4.26 5.48 7.47
N ALA A 64 3.68 6.34 6.63
CA ALA A 64 4.31 7.55 6.15
C ALA A 64 3.83 8.75 6.97
N ARG A 65 4.78 9.60 7.38
CA ARG A 65 4.50 10.88 8.03
C ARG A 65 5.00 12.01 7.16
N TYR A 66 4.27 13.09 7.20
CA TYR A 66 4.62 14.35 6.55
C TYR A 66 4.52 15.47 7.58
N ALA A 67 5.60 16.20 7.80
CA ALA A 67 5.67 17.23 8.83
C ALA A 67 5.26 16.69 10.24
N GLY A 68 5.65 15.45 10.55
CA GLY A 68 5.38 14.81 11.83
C GLY A 68 3.97 14.20 11.98
N ARG A 69 3.12 14.31 10.96
CA ARG A 69 1.74 13.81 10.99
C ARG A 69 1.58 12.58 10.11
N ALA A 70 0.77 11.63 10.57
CA ALA A 70 0.41 10.48 9.75
C ALA A 70 -0.24 10.95 8.44
N ALA A 71 0.29 10.53 7.31
CA ALA A 71 -0.08 11.05 6.00
C ALA A 71 -0.39 9.98 4.97
N GLY A 72 0.06 8.75 5.19
CA GLY A 72 -0.17 7.66 4.25
C GLY A 72 0.30 6.32 4.77
N CYS A 73 -0.02 5.28 4.03
CA CYS A 73 0.33 3.90 4.39
C CYS A 73 0.50 3.04 3.15
N GLY A 74 1.08 1.87 3.37
CA GLY A 74 1.15 0.81 2.40
C GLY A 74 1.55 -0.48 3.08
N ALA A 75 1.20 -1.60 2.48
CA ALA A 75 1.46 -2.89 3.08
C ALA A 75 1.80 -3.93 2.02
N LEU A 76 2.52 -4.98 2.43
CA LEU A 76 2.69 -6.18 1.63
C LEU A 76 2.48 -7.42 2.50
N ARG A 77 1.98 -8.46 1.88
CA ARG A 77 1.75 -9.76 2.53
C ARG A 77 2.16 -10.90 1.60
N PRO A 78 2.46 -12.08 2.16
CA PRO A 78 2.68 -13.25 1.32
C PRO A 78 1.38 -13.61 0.59
N LEU A 79 1.50 -13.98 -0.69
CA LEU A 79 0.39 -14.45 -1.51
C LEU A 79 0.51 -15.94 -1.78
N GLU A 80 1.62 -16.34 -2.32
CA GLU A 80 2.02 -17.74 -2.53
C GLU A 80 3.55 -17.84 -2.55
N THR A 81 4.12 -19.03 -2.66
CA THR A 81 5.56 -19.23 -2.62
C THR A 81 6.27 -18.32 -3.63
N GLY A 82 7.17 -17.46 -3.13
CA GLY A 82 7.95 -16.52 -3.94
C GLY A 82 7.19 -15.29 -4.41
N ILE A 83 5.91 -15.15 -4.08
CA ILE A 83 5.07 -14.05 -4.56
C ILE A 83 4.42 -13.34 -3.37
N CYS A 84 4.58 -12.02 -3.31
CA CYS A 84 3.88 -11.16 -2.35
C CYS A 84 2.83 -10.30 -3.05
N GLU A 85 1.97 -9.69 -2.24
CA GLU A 85 0.92 -8.80 -2.71
C GLU A 85 1.03 -7.45 -2.01
N MET A 86 1.09 -6.37 -2.80
CA MET A 86 1.00 -5.00 -2.28
C MET A 86 -0.47 -4.66 -2.05
N LYS A 87 -0.78 -4.12 -0.87
CA LYS A 87 -2.14 -3.76 -0.45
C LYS A 87 -2.16 -2.39 0.23
N ARG A 88 -3.30 -1.74 0.15
CA ARG A 88 -3.63 -0.59 0.99
C ARG A 88 -2.69 0.62 0.82
N LEU A 89 -2.18 0.83 -0.39
CA LEU A 89 -1.41 2.04 -0.69
C LEU A 89 -2.35 3.24 -0.72
N TYR A 90 -2.14 4.16 0.22
CA TYR A 90 -3.01 5.31 0.41
C TYR A 90 -2.23 6.52 0.89
N VAL A 91 -2.58 7.69 0.38
CA VAL A 91 -2.05 8.98 0.82
C VAL A 91 -3.22 9.92 1.09
N ARG A 92 -3.24 10.53 2.27
CA ARG A 92 -4.25 11.52 2.63
C ARG A 92 -4.26 12.68 1.62
N PRO A 93 -5.45 13.23 1.27
CA PRO A 93 -5.56 14.30 0.28
C PRO A 93 -4.64 15.50 0.54
N GLU A 94 -4.50 15.93 1.78
CA GLU A 94 -3.67 17.07 2.19
C GLU A 94 -2.16 16.84 2.01
N ALA A 95 -1.74 15.59 1.89
CA ALA A 95 -0.33 15.23 1.69
C ALA A 95 -0.01 14.82 0.24
N ARG A 96 -0.98 14.86 -0.66
CA ARG A 96 -0.79 14.55 -2.08
C ARG A 96 0.07 15.62 -2.75
N GLY A 97 0.79 15.21 -3.79
CA GLY A 97 1.74 16.10 -4.48
C GLY A 97 3.15 16.10 -3.89
N GLN A 98 3.39 15.34 -2.80
CA GLN A 98 4.69 15.20 -2.14
C GLN A 98 5.40 13.88 -2.50
N LYS A 99 4.88 13.14 -3.48
CA LYS A 99 5.41 11.84 -3.93
C LYS A 99 5.38 10.74 -2.87
N LEU A 100 4.52 10.84 -1.85
CA LEU A 100 4.42 9.84 -0.79
C LEU A 100 4.01 8.47 -1.32
N GLY A 101 3.07 8.42 -2.25
CA GLY A 101 2.64 7.15 -2.86
C GLY A 101 3.80 6.45 -3.59
N PHE A 102 4.58 7.21 -4.34
CA PHE A 102 5.78 6.70 -5.00
C PHE A 102 6.81 6.17 -4.00
N LEU A 103 7.09 6.95 -2.95
CA LEU A 103 8.07 6.57 -1.92
C LEU A 103 7.64 5.33 -1.14
N LEU A 104 6.36 5.23 -0.81
CA LEU A 104 5.79 4.04 -0.16
C LEU A 104 5.90 2.80 -1.05
N ALA A 105 5.50 2.91 -2.31
CA ALA A 105 5.57 1.81 -3.25
C ALA A 105 7.02 1.37 -3.48
N GLU A 106 7.93 2.30 -3.69
CA GLU A 106 9.36 2.04 -3.84
C GLU A 106 9.94 1.30 -2.63
N ARG A 107 9.56 1.75 -1.42
CA ARG A 107 10.02 1.11 -0.19
C ARG A 107 9.47 -0.32 -0.06
N LEU A 108 8.20 -0.54 -0.39
CA LEU A 108 7.61 -1.89 -0.35
C LEU A 108 8.30 -2.82 -1.36
N ILE A 109 8.61 -2.31 -2.55
CA ILE A 109 9.34 -3.07 -3.56
C ILE A 109 10.74 -3.45 -3.05
N ALA A 110 11.46 -2.49 -2.46
CA ALA A 110 12.78 -2.74 -1.88
C ALA A 110 12.72 -3.77 -0.75
N ASP A 111 11.74 -3.63 0.15
CA ASP A 111 11.54 -4.56 1.25
C ASP A 111 11.21 -5.98 0.74
N ALA A 112 10.37 -6.09 -0.29
CA ALA A 112 10.03 -7.37 -0.90
C ALA A 112 11.27 -8.08 -1.48
N ARG A 113 12.17 -7.32 -2.10
CA ARG A 113 13.46 -7.85 -2.58
C ARG A 113 14.34 -8.37 -1.46
N VAL A 114 14.42 -7.61 -0.36
CA VAL A 114 15.20 -8.01 0.83
C VAL A 114 14.63 -9.29 1.47
N ILE A 115 13.30 -9.39 1.55
CA ILE A 115 12.63 -10.59 2.08
C ILE A 115 12.94 -11.82 1.21
N GLY A 116 13.09 -11.61 -0.11
CA GLY A 116 13.45 -12.67 -1.04
C GLY A 116 12.33 -13.10 -1.98
N TYR A 117 11.28 -12.30 -2.11
CA TYR A 117 10.23 -12.55 -3.08
C TYR A 117 10.74 -12.39 -4.52
N ASP A 118 10.21 -13.19 -5.43
CA ASP A 118 10.53 -13.12 -6.85
C ASP A 118 9.60 -12.19 -7.61
N PHE A 119 8.34 -12.10 -7.17
CA PHE A 119 7.30 -11.28 -7.81
C PHE A 119 6.45 -10.56 -6.77
N MET A 120 5.98 -9.39 -7.15
CA MET A 120 4.96 -8.65 -6.41
C MET A 120 3.73 -8.49 -7.29
N ARG A 121 2.55 -8.81 -6.75
CA ARG A 121 1.26 -8.64 -7.45
C ARG A 121 0.40 -7.62 -6.72
N LEU A 122 -0.55 -7.09 -7.45
CA LEU A 122 -1.62 -6.26 -6.89
C LEU A 122 -2.85 -6.33 -7.80
N ASP A 123 -4.00 -6.03 -7.23
CA ASP A 123 -5.21 -5.74 -7.98
C ASP A 123 -5.58 -4.27 -7.81
N THR A 124 -6.10 -3.67 -8.85
CA THR A 124 -6.49 -2.25 -8.87
C THR A 124 -7.74 -2.07 -9.71
N VAL A 125 -8.55 -1.07 -9.35
CA VAL A 125 -9.73 -0.68 -10.12
C VAL A 125 -9.43 0.68 -10.76
N PRO A 126 -8.99 0.71 -12.04
CA PRO A 126 -8.48 1.94 -12.66
C PRO A 126 -9.47 3.10 -12.64
N ALA A 127 -10.78 2.83 -12.71
CA ALA A 127 -11.81 3.86 -12.70
C ALA A 127 -11.81 4.67 -11.39
N GLN A 128 -11.55 4.04 -10.24
CA GLN A 128 -11.49 4.69 -8.93
C GLN A 128 -10.06 5.01 -8.47
N MET A 129 -9.05 4.40 -9.10
CA MET A 129 -7.65 4.46 -8.67
C MET A 129 -6.71 4.87 -9.82
N ALA A 130 -7.11 5.83 -10.64
CA ALA A 130 -6.37 6.21 -11.84
C ALA A 130 -4.92 6.64 -11.54
N ASP A 131 -4.71 7.44 -10.48
CA ASP A 131 -3.38 7.90 -10.08
C ASP A 131 -2.49 6.75 -9.62
N ALA A 132 -3.04 5.84 -8.80
CA ALA A 132 -2.31 4.66 -8.35
C ALA A 132 -1.97 3.75 -9.53
N ASN A 133 -2.88 3.55 -10.45
CA ASN A 133 -2.66 2.74 -11.64
C ASN A 133 -1.52 3.31 -12.51
N ARG A 134 -1.48 4.62 -12.71
CA ARG A 134 -0.38 5.29 -13.43
C ARG A 134 0.95 5.10 -12.70
N LEU A 135 0.94 5.21 -11.37
CA LEU A 135 2.12 4.98 -10.54
C LEU A 135 2.66 3.56 -10.72
N TYR A 136 1.80 2.56 -10.63
CA TYR A 136 2.22 1.16 -10.79
C TYR A 136 2.83 0.90 -12.17
N ARG A 137 2.21 1.43 -13.23
CA ARG A 137 2.76 1.31 -14.59
C ARG A 137 4.13 1.98 -14.71
N SER A 138 4.31 3.15 -14.10
CA SER A 138 5.60 3.86 -14.10
C SER A 138 6.70 3.11 -13.36
N LEU A 139 6.35 2.27 -12.37
CA LEU A 139 7.28 1.44 -11.62
C LEU A 139 7.64 0.12 -12.35
N GLY A 140 6.99 -0.16 -13.47
CA GLY A 140 7.28 -1.35 -14.28
C GLY A 140 6.30 -2.50 -14.11
N PHE A 141 5.22 -2.31 -13.36
CA PHE A 141 4.16 -3.31 -13.27
C PHE A 141 3.51 -3.51 -14.63
N TYR A 142 3.26 -4.77 -14.99
CA TYR A 142 2.55 -5.15 -16.21
C TYR A 142 1.31 -5.97 -15.89
N GLU A 143 0.38 -5.99 -16.84
CA GLU A 143 -0.91 -6.66 -16.66
C GLU A 143 -0.76 -8.18 -16.78
N ILE A 144 -1.46 -8.89 -15.87
CA ILE A 144 -1.53 -10.34 -15.83
C ILE A 144 -2.99 -10.79 -15.74
N PRO A 145 -3.30 -12.08 -16.00
CA PRO A 145 -4.62 -12.63 -15.73
C PRO A 145 -5.00 -12.56 -14.25
N ALA A 146 -6.29 -12.59 -13.96
CA ALA A 146 -6.80 -12.59 -12.60
C ALA A 146 -6.19 -13.72 -11.75
N TYR A 147 -5.67 -13.38 -10.59
CA TYR A 147 -5.13 -14.34 -9.62
C TYR A 147 -6.00 -14.46 -8.36
N CYS A 148 -7.01 -13.63 -8.24
CA CYS A 148 -7.97 -13.65 -7.13
C CYS A 148 -9.36 -13.25 -7.64
N ASN A 149 -10.37 -13.43 -6.78
CA ASN A 149 -11.74 -13.07 -7.12
C ASN A 149 -12.11 -11.70 -6.57
N ASN A 150 -11.96 -10.66 -7.38
CA ASN A 150 -12.43 -9.32 -7.08
C ASN A 150 -13.73 -9.08 -7.85
N PRO A 151 -14.86 -8.86 -7.17
CA PRO A 151 -16.18 -8.73 -7.82
C PRO A 151 -16.40 -7.39 -8.51
N GLN A 152 -15.48 -6.43 -8.40
CA GLN A 152 -15.64 -5.14 -9.03
C GLN A 152 -15.50 -5.24 -10.56
N PRO A 153 -16.22 -4.40 -11.34
CA PRO A 153 -16.03 -4.37 -12.78
C PRO A 153 -14.68 -3.77 -13.16
N GLU A 154 -14.12 -4.24 -14.26
CA GLU A 154 -12.90 -3.70 -14.87
C GLU A 154 -11.67 -3.69 -13.93
N VAL A 155 -11.50 -4.76 -13.15
CA VAL A 155 -10.32 -4.93 -12.31
C VAL A 155 -9.10 -5.24 -13.18
N SER A 156 -8.00 -4.54 -12.93
CA SER A 156 -6.69 -4.87 -13.48
C SER A 156 -5.86 -5.61 -12.44
N TYR A 157 -5.18 -6.65 -12.89
CA TYR A 157 -4.23 -7.43 -12.08
C TYR A 157 -2.83 -7.19 -12.62
N LEU A 158 -1.93 -6.77 -11.76
CA LEU A 158 -0.60 -6.34 -12.15
C LEU A 158 0.47 -7.14 -11.40
N GLU A 159 1.63 -7.29 -12.05
CA GLU A 159 2.78 -7.99 -11.49
C GLU A 159 4.06 -7.24 -11.79
N LEU A 160 4.99 -7.28 -10.85
CA LEU A 160 6.34 -6.75 -11.01
C LEU A 160 7.36 -7.84 -10.68
N PRO A 161 8.31 -8.15 -11.60
CA PRO A 161 9.45 -8.98 -11.27
C PRO A 161 10.37 -8.24 -10.30
N LEU A 162 10.82 -8.94 -9.26
CA LEU A 162 11.69 -8.37 -8.22
C LEU A 162 13.17 -8.72 -8.42
N ARG A 163 13.46 -9.64 -9.35
CA ARG A 163 14.81 -10.13 -9.62
C ARG A 163 15.19 -10.00 -11.10
#